data_66bc719412e32b91f48048aa5399c113
#
_entry.id   66bc719412e32b91f48048aa5399c113
#
_cell.length_a   1.000
_cell.length_b   1.000
_cell.length_c   1.000
_cell.angle_alpha   90.00
_cell.angle_beta   90.00
_cell.angle_gamma   90.00
#
_symmetry.space_group_name_H-M   'P 1'
#
loop_
_entity.id
_entity.type
_entity.pdbx_description
1 polymer ?
#
loop_
_entity_poly.entity_id
_entity_poly.type
_entity_poly.pdbx_seq_one_letter_code
_entity_poly.pdbx_strand_id
1 'polypeptide(L)'
;MQKLIAIHNGVARLPEWRLASPVSFELLEGENIAIVGPNGGGKTMFVDMLTGSHPLLGDNPTYDFGPGSKPLVSDNIKYIQFTDSYGENDSTYYLQQRWNQQEIDESTPTARQILDSAMQLARADAQRARSWQAHLYAMFDIEHTLDKHIILLSSGELRKIQIIKALLSMPRLLIIDNPFIGLDATARGQLDGLLGELCHDGALQLILVLAKYNEIPPYITHVVNVADMEVKAKVERSVFASSCNPSGVSLPREVEQALLQHPYRASEHSADEVVRMKNVSIRYGSRTILDGLDWMVRNGEHWAVTGKNGSGKSTLLSLVCADNPQSYACDISLFGNRRGSGESIWDIKRHIGYVSPEMHRAYKKNLPTINIVASGMKESVGQYSNPTEAELDNCRWWMWVFGLQGCEDRPFLKLSSGQQRLALLVRAFVKDPELLVLDEPLHGLDDGNRQRVKDIIETFCRRKNKTLIMVTHYMEELPPCIDHTLTLERKV
;
A
#
# COMPACT_ATOMS: atom_id res chain seq x y z
N MET A 1 16.28 -0.23 34.30
CA MET A 1 15.56 0.40 33.18
C MET A 1 14.07 0.32 33.44
N GLN A 2 13.35 1.41 33.21
CA GLN A 2 11.89 1.46 33.40
C GLN A 2 11.22 0.61 32.32
N LYS A 3 10.16 -0.13 32.69
CA LYS A 3 9.36 -0.92 31.74
C LYS A 3 8.19 -0.07 31.27
N LEU A 4 8.23 0.40 30.02
CA LEU A 4 7.15 1.19 29.47
C LEU A 4 5.87 0.37 29.21
N ILE A 5 6.05 -0.84 28.70
CA ILE A 5 4.97 -1.80 28.45
C ILE A 5 5.43 -3.16 28.93
N ALA A 6 4.59 -3.89 29.67
CA ALA A 6 4.82 -5.29 29.98
C ALA A 6 3.54 -6.10 29.78
N ILE A 7 3.69 -7.24 29.11
CA ILE A 7 2.67 -8.25 28.88
C ILE A 7 3.18 -9.57 29.44
N HIS A 8 2.39 -10.22 30.29
CA HIS A 8 2.73 -11.51 30.89
C HIS A 8 1.67 -12.55 30.47
N ASN A 9 2.11 -13.56 29.71
CA ASN A 9 1.24 -14.65 29.21
C ASN A 9 -0.08 -14.15 28.59
N GLY A 10 -0.02 -13.04 27.86
CA GLY A 10 -1.18 -12.39 27.26
C GLY A 10 -1.82 -13.24 26.17
N VAL A 11 -3.14 -13.43 26.23
CA VAL A 11 -3.96 -14.11 25.23
C VAL A 11 -5.15 -13.20 24.91
N ALA A 12 -5.37 -12.86 23.65
CA ALA A 12 -6.54 -12.05 23.27
C ALA A 12 -7.85 -12.75 23.65
N ARG A 13 -8.81 -11.99 24.20
CA ARG A 13 -10.10 -12.51 24.64
C ARG A 13 -10.89 -13.11 23.49
N LEU A 14 -10.95 -12.43 22.35
CA LEU A 14 -11.67 -12.89 21.16
C LEU A 14 -10.82 -13.90 20.38
N PRO A 15 -11.35 -15.08 20.02
CA PRO A 15 -10.59 -16.12 19.35
C PRO A 15 -9.95 -15.69 18.02
N GLU A 16 -10.63 -14.84 17.26
CA GLU A 16 -10.15 -14.34 15.97
C GLU A 16 -8.90 -13.45 16.06
N TRP A 17 -8.58 -12.95 17.26
CA TRP A 17 -7.39 -12.10 17.52
C TRP A 17 -6.30 -12.83 18.29
N ARG A 18 -6.42 -14.15 18.49
CA ARG A 18 -5.43 -14.94 19.23
C ARG A 18 -4.23 -15.26 18.36
N LEU A 19 -3.07 -15.06 18.94
CA LEU A 19 -1.82 -15.63 18.45
C LEU A 19 -1.74 -17.13 18.81
N ALA A 20 -0.82 -17.86 18.17
CA ALA A 20 -0.68 -19.31 18.36
C ALA A 20 -0.26 -19.71 19.78
N SER A 21 0.47 -18.81 20.45
CA SER A 21 0.94 -19.00 21.83
C SER A 21 0.73 -17.73 22.65
N PRO A 22 0.61 -17.85 23.99
CA PRO A 22 0.57 -16.70 24.89
C PRO A 22 1.79 -15.82 24.71
N VAL A 23 1.62 -14.49 24.75
CA VAL A 23 2.68 -13.51 24.55
C VAL A 23 3.22 -13.02 25.88
N SER A 24 4.53 -13.09 26.05
CA SER A 24 5.25 -12.38 27.12
C SER A 24 6.25 -11.43 26.48
N PHE A 25 6.13 -10.13 26.77
CA PHE A 25 6.92 -9.10 26.14
C PHE A 25 7.11 -7.91 27.06
N GLU A 26 8.31 -7.31 27.04
CA GLU A 26 8.62 -6.08 27.75
C GLU A 26 9.28 -5.08 26.81
N LEU A 27 8.77 -3.84 26.81
CA LEU A 27 9.41 -2.68 26.19
C LEU A 27 10.07 -1.85 27.28
N LEU A 28 11.40 -1.68 27.20
CA LEU A 28 12.16 -0.88 28.15
C LEU A 28 12.35 0.55 27.60
N GLU A 29 12.55 1.50 28.52
CA GLU A 29 12.91 2.87 28.17
C GLU A 29 14.21 2.90 27.35
N GLY A 30 14.21 3.68 26.25
CA GLY A 30 15.34 3.81 25.32
C GLY A 30 15.42 2.73 24.23
N GLU A 31 14.55 1.73 24.24
CA GLU A 31 14.52 0.72 23.18
C GLU A 31 13.67 1.21 21.98
N ASN A 32 14.26 1.22 20.80
CA ASN A 32 13.56 1.34 19.53
C ASN A 32 13.46 -0.05 18.88
N ILE A 33 12.25 -0.47 18.52
CA ILE A 33 11.99 -1.86 18.13
C ILE A 33 11.52 -1.96 16.69
N ALA A 34 12.02 -2.96 15.95
CA ALA A 34 11.40 -3.42 14.71
C ALA A 34 10.63 -4.72 14.98
N ILE A 35 9.32 -4.71 14.67
CA ILE A 35 8.48 -5.91 14.58
C ILE A 35 8.53 -6.37 13.13
N VAL A 36 9.15 -7.51 12.86
CA VAL A 36 9.37 -8.02 11.51
C VAL A 36 8.68 -9.35 11.29
N GLY A 37 8.41 -9.71 10.04
CA GLY A 37 7.86 -11.03 9.71
C GLY A 37 6.95 -11.00 8.48
N PRO A 38 6.51 -12.17 8.01
CA PRO A 38 5.69 -12.31 6.81
C PRO A 38 4.31 -11.67 6.98
N ASN A 39 3.67 -11.37 5.85
CA ASN A 39 2.30 -10.91 5.82
C ASN A 39 1.35 -12.01 6.36
N GLY A 40 0.43 -11.62 7.26
CA GLY A 40 -0.41 -12.60 7.95
C GLY A 40 0.26 -13.31 9.13
N GLY A 41 1.52 -13.05 9.43
CA GLY A 41 2.25 -13.69 10.54
C GLY A 41 1.80 -13.29 11.95
N GLY A 42 0.84 -12.34 12.10
CA GLY A 42 0.33 -11.91 13.41
C GLY A 42 0.85 -10.58 13.91
N LYS A 43 1.66 -9.83 13.13
CA LYS A 43 2.26 -8.55 13.56
C LYS A 43 1.23 -7.53 14.07
N THR A 44 0.14 -7.32 13.32
CA THR A 44 -0.93 -6.39 13.73
C THR A 44 -1.58 -6.83 15.03
N MET A 45 -1.85 -8.13 15.20
CA MET A 45 -2.42 -8.66 16.45
C MET A 45 -1.48 -8.41 17.63
N PHE A 46 -0.17 -8.56 17.43
CA PHE A 46 0.80 -8.24 18.47
C PHE A 46 0.81 -6.74 18.80
N VAL A 47 0.76 -5.85 17.79
CA VAL A 47 0.64 -4.41 18.02
C VAL A 47 -0.64 -4.05 18.75
N ASP A 48 -1.78 -4.69 18.42
CA ASP A 48 -3.06 -4.46 19.10
C ASP A 48 -3.00 -4.88 20.59
N MET A 49 -2.21 -5.92 20.91
CA MET A 49 -1.93 -6.27 22.31
C MET A 49 -1.07 -5.20 23.01
N LEU A 50 -0.04 -4.64 22.31
CA LEU A 50 0.82 -3.58 22.87
C LEU A 50 0.05 -2.28 23.11
N THR A 51 -0.89 -1.95 22.25
CA THR A 51 -1.73 -0.73 22.38
C THR A 51 -2.92 -0.89 23.33
N GLY A 52 -3.23 -2.13 23.74
CA GLY A 52 -4.42 -2.42 24.52
C GLY A 52 -5.73 -2.29 23.74
N SER A 53 -5.68 -2.32 22.40
CA SER A 53 -6.85 -2.21 21.53
C SER A 53 -7.82 -3.39 21.72
N HIS A 54 -7.32 -4.55 22.12
CA HIS A 54 -8.13 -5.72 22.43
C HIS A 54 -7.88 -6.21 23.87
N PRO A 55 -8.95 -6.49 24.65
CA PRO A 55 -8.82 -7.01 26.00
C PRO A 55 -8.18 -8.40 26.00
N LEU A 56 -7.34 -8.67 26.99
CA LEU A 56 -6.72 -9.97 27.18
C LEU A 56 -7.55 -10.85 28.13
N LEU A 57 -7.31 -12.16 28.09
CA LEU A 57 -7.71 -13.11 29.13
C LEU A 57 -6.69 -13.03 30.25
N GLY A 58 -7.14 -12.87 31.49
CA GLY A 58 -6.24 -12.65 32.62
C GLY A 58 -5.82 -11.18 32.74
N ASP A 59 -4.52 -10.95 32.97
CA ASP A 59 -4.00 -9.60 33.19
C ASP A 59 -3.85 -8.81 31.88
N ASN A 60 -4.35 -7.58 31.88
CA ASN A 60 -4.12 -6.65 30.78
C ASN A 60 -2.65 -6.17 30.79
N PRO A 61 -2.16 -5.63 29.65
CA PRO A 61 -0.85 -5.00 29.58
C PRO A 61 -0.69 -3.93 30.66
N THR A 62 0.47 -3.90 31.29
CA THR A 62 0.82 -2.81 32.22
C THR A 62 1.62 -1.75 31.51
N TYR A 63 1.35 -0.48 31.85
CA TYR A 63 1.97 0.68 31.22
C TYR A 63 2.57 1.59 32.28
N ASP A 64 3.82 2.00 32.08
CA ASP A 64 4.50 3.03 32.87
C ASP A 64 5.28 3.97 31.96
N PHE A 65 4.67 5.08 31.60
CA PHE A 65 5.27 6.09 30.72
C PHE A 65 6.08 7.15 31.48
N GLY A 66 6.31 6.94 32.76
CA GLY A 66 7.11 7.85 33.60
C GLY A 66 6.38 9.10 34.06
N PRO A 67 7.08 9.97 34.81
CA PRO A 67 6.52 11.18 35.36
C PRO A 67 6.09 12.16 34.25
N GLY A 68 4.92 12.78 34.43
CA GLY A 68 4.35 13.72 33.47
C GLY A 68 3.68 13.05 32.26
N SER A 69 3.50 11.74 32.28
CA SER A 69 2.72 11.03 31.28
C SER A 69 1.23 11.39 31.33
N LYS A 70 0.54 11.19 30.19
CA LYS A 70 -0.91 11.45 30.09
C LYS A 70 -1.70 10.30 30.72
N PRO A 71 -2.96 10.57 31.19
CA PRO A 71 -3.75 9.55 31.88
C PRO A 71 -4.13 8.35 31.00
N LEU A 72 -4.34 8.58 29.69
CA LEU A 72 -4.80 7.54 28.78
C LEU A 72 -3.64 6.90 28.02
N VAL A 73 -3.67 5.60 27.82
CA VAL A 73 -2.71 4.86 27.01
C VAL A 73 -2.70 5.39 25.57
N SER A 74 -3.87 5.66 24.99
CA SER A 74 -4.03 6.20 23.63
C SER A 74 -3.43 7.60 23.43
N ASP A 75 -3.17 8.34 24.52
CA ASP A 75 -2.50 9.64 24.46
C ASP A 75 -0.98 9.50 24.51
N ASN A 76 -0.47 8.43 25.10
CA ASN A 76 0.96 8.14 25.20
C ASN A 76 1.46 7.26 24.07
N ILE A 77 0.61 6.42 23.49
CA ILE A 77 0.92 5.57 22.33
C ILE A 77 0.13 6.09 21.13
N LYS A 78 0.81 6.38 20.02
CA LYS A 78 0.18 6.63 18.73
C LYS A 78 0.55 5.53 17.76
N TYR A 79 -0.46 4.96 17.11
CA TYR A 79 -0.29 3.92 16.11
C TYR A 79 -0.77 4.42 14.75
N ILE A 80 0.16 4.48 13.79
CA ILE A 80 -0.12 4.83 12.40
C ILE A 80 -0.19 3.52 11.63
N GLN A 81 -1.40 3.13 11.27
CA GLN A 81 -1.65 1.92 10.49
C GLN A 81 -1.24 2.08 9.03
N PHE A 82 -1.06 0.96 8.37
CA PHE A 82 -0.79 0.91 6.94
C PHE A 82 -1.94 1.46 6.08
N THR A 83 -3.17 1.12 6.46
CA THR A 83 -4.38 1.59 5.78
C THR A 83 -4.63 3.04 6.17
N ASP A 84 -4.13 3.94 5.34
CA ASP A 84 -4.35 5.36 5.49
C ASP A 84 -5.81 5.70 5.19
N SER A 85 -6.57 6.06 6.21
CA SER A 85 -7.85 6.71 6.00
C SER A 85 -7.63 8.21 5.89
N TYR A 86 -8.21 8.84 4.88
CA TYR A 86 -8.27 10.31 4.78
C TYR A 86 -9.24 10.92 5.82
N GLY A 87 -9.73 10.13 6.80
CA GLY A 87 -10.71 10.48 7.81
C GLY A 87 -12.08 9.85 7.57
N GLU A 88 -13.09 10.26 8.33
CA GLU A 88 -14.44 9.72 8.29
C GLU A 88 -15.15 9.90 6.92
N ASN A 89 -14.70 10.89 6.12
CA ASN A 89 -15.26 11.23 4.81
C ASN A 89 -14.62 10.46 3.64
N ASP A 90 -13.93 9.37 3.90
CA ASP A 90 -13.22 8.54 2.94
C ASP A 90 -14.21 7.71 2.09
N SER A 91 -15.02 8.39 1.28
CA SER A 91 -15.98 7.78 0.38
C SER A 91 -15.39 7.54 -1.01
N THR A 92 -16.03 6.66 -1.79
CA THR A 92 -15.67 6.25 -3.15
C THR A 92 -15.50 7.44 -4.14
N TYR A 93 -15.98 8.63 -3.77
CA TYR A 93 -15.90 9.86 -4.57
C TYR A 93 -14.49 10.43 -4.71
N TYR A 94 -13.55 10.10 -3.78
CA TYR A 94 -12.18 10.62 -3.84
C TYR A 94 -11.40 10.21 -5.08
N LEU A 95 -11.63 9.00 -5.61
CA LEU A 95 -10.94 8.56 -6.83
C LEU A 95 -11.38 9.35 -8.06
N GLN A 96 -12.67 9.67 -8.17
CA GLN A 96 -13.20 10.48 -9.27
C GLN A 96 -12.80 11.94 -9.14
N GLN A 97 -12.82 12.51 -7.93
CA GLN A 97 -12.42 13.88 -7.65
C GLN A 97 -10.94 14.14 -7.95
N ARG A 98 -10.06 13.13 -7.76
CA ARG A 98 -8.63 13.27 -8.08
C ARG A 98 -8.37 13.54 -9.57
N TRP A 99 -9.18 12.99 -10.44
CA TRP A 99 -9.09 13.19 -11.89
C TRP A 99 -9.88 14.40 -12.36
N ASN A 100 -10.94 14.78 -11.63
CA ASN A 100 -11.81 15.90 -11.94
C ASN A 100 -11.49 17.09 -11.00
N GLN A 101 -10.26 17.61 -11.05
CA GLN A 101 -9.75 18.66 -10.15
C GLN A 101 -10.52 20.00 -10.24
N GLN A 102 -11.46 20.14 -11.16
CA GLN A 102 -12.29 21.35 -11.28
C GLN A 102 -13.46 21.40 -10.27
N GLU A 103 -13.76 20.29 -9.61
CA GLU A 103 -14.85 20.15 -8.63
C GLU A 103 -14.35 19.45 -7.36
N ILE A 104 -13.34 20.03 -6.70
CA ILE A 104 -12.99 19.57 -5.35
C ILE A 104 -14.11 20.05 -4.44
N ASP A 105 -14.77 19.09 -3.76
CA ASP A 105 -15.77 19.40 -2.76
C ASP A 105 -15.16 20.34 -1.70
N GLU A 106 -15.79 21.50 -1.48
CA GLU A 106 -15.35 22.50 -0.50
C GLU A 106 -15.25 21.91 0.92
N SER A 107 -15.95 20.81 1.20
CA SER A 107 -15.86 20.06 2.45
C SER A 107 -14.56 19.26 2.61
N THR A 108 -13.77 19.09 1.52
CA THR A 108 -12.50 18.36 1.58
C THR A 108 -11.45 19.16 2.34
N PRO A 109 -10.94 18.65 3.49
CA PRO A 109 -10.03 19.43 4.33
C PRO A 109 -8.67 19.63 3.66
N THR A 110 -8.03 20.75 4.00
CA THR A 110 -6.61 20.97 3.71
C THR A 110 -5.72 20.26 4.74
N ALA A 111 -4.44 20.09 4.43
CA ALA A 111 -3.46 19.56 5.37
C ALA A 111 -3.40 20.42 6.65
N ARG A 112 -3.44 21.74 6.51
CA ARG A 112 -3.49 22.68 7.62
C ARG A 112 -4.67 22.42 8.55
N GLN A 113 -5.88 22.32 8.01
CA GLN A 113 -7.09 22.09 8.82
C GLN A 113 -7.02 20.79 9.63
N ILE A 114 -6.44 19.73 9.05
CA ILE A 114 -6.25 18.44 9.73
C ILE A 114 -5.26 18.58 10.90
N LEU A 115 -4.13 19.25 10.66
CA LEU A 115 -3.10 19.42 11.69
C LEU A 115 -3.56 20.36 12.82
N ASP A 116 -4.29 21.44 12.48
CA ASP A 116 -4.85 22.36 13.48
C ASP A 116 -5.92 21.67 14.34
N SER A 117 -6.78 20.84 13.73
CA SER A 117 -7.75 20.04 14.48
C SER A 117 -7.05 19.05 15.44
N ALA A 118 -5.99 18.39 14.98
CA ALA A 118 -5.21 17.48 15.82
C ALA A 118 -4.54 18.21 17.00
N MET A 119 -4.05 19.42 16.78
CA MET A 119 -3.45 20.24 17.82
C MET A 119 -4.47 20.68 18.88
N GLN A 120 -5.71 21.07 18.49
CA GLN A 120 -6.78 21.42 19.43
C GLN A 120 -7.15 20.23 20.34
N LEU A 121 -7.14 19.02 19.82
CA LEU A 121 -7.44 17.80 20.58
C LEU A 121 -6.32 17.39 21.54
N ALA A 122 -5.08 17.85 21.32
CA ALA A 122 -3.91 17.41 22.07
C ALA A 122 -3.83 17.94 23.52
N ARG A 123 -4.71 18.85 23.96
CA ARG A 123 -4.79 19.43 25.33
C ARG A 123 -3.44 19.87 25.93
N ALA A 124 -2.48 20.23 25.11
CA ALA A 124 -1.16 20.67 25.54
C ALA A 124 -1.17 22.16 25.92
N ASP A 125 -0.15 22.59 26.69
CA ASP A 125 0.16 24.01 26.86
C ASP A 125 0.28 24.69 25.50
N ALA A 126 -0.54 25.73 25.26
CA ALA A 126 -0.70 26.34 23.94
C ALA A 126 0.61 26.90 23.36
N GLN A 127 1.50 27.41 24.21
CA GLN A 127 2.78 27.97 23.79
C GLN A 127 3.77 26.85 23.38
N ARG A 128 3.88 25.81 24.20
CA ARG A 128 4.72 24.65 23.95
C ARG A 128 4.25 23.87 22.71
N ALA A 129 2.93 23.74 22.55
CA ALA A 129 2.34 23.07 21.38
C ALA A 129 2.63 23.82 20.08
N ARG A 130 2.54 25.15 20.05
CA ARG A 130 2.88 25.97 18.87
C ARG A 130 4.36 25.90 18.51
N SER A 131 5.24 25.96 19.51
CA SER A 131 6.70 25.82 19.28
C SER A 131 7.02 24.43 18.71
N TRP A 132 6.39 23.37 19.22
CA TRP A 132 6.55 22.01 18.72
C TRP A 132 5.99 21.84 17.29
N GLN A 133 4.82 22.42 17.01
CA GLN A 133 4.23 22.43 15.67
C GLN A 133 5.18 23.10 14.66
N ALA A 134 5.71 24.28 14.98
CA ALA A 134 6.64 24.98 14.10
C ALA A 134 7.92 24.17 13.86
N HIS A 135 8.45 23.51 14.90
CA HIS A 135 9.60 22.62 14.79
C HIS A 135 9.32 21.44 13.84
N LEU A 136 8.17 20.78 14.01
CA LEU A 136 7.78 19.67 13.13
C LEU A 136 7.59 20.13 11.68
N TYR A 137 6.97 21.30 11.44
CA TYR A 137 6.77 21.81 10.09
C TYR A 137 8.10 22.07 9.38
N ALA A 138 9.06 22.68 10.09
CA ALA A 138 10.39 22.91 9.56
C ALA A 138 11.15 21.59 9.31
N MET A 139 11.15 20.66 10.30
CA MET A 139 11.82 19.36 10.21
C MET A 139 11.31 18.54 9.03
N PHE A 140 10.00 18.48 8.81
CA PHE A 140 9.37 17.70 7.75
C PHE A 140 9.28 18.42 6.41
N ASP A 141 9.63 19.71 6.36
CA ASP A 141 9.54 20.56 5.16
C ASP A 141 8.17 20.50 4.49
N ILE A 142 7.12 20.83 5.26
CA ILE A 142 5.73 20.70 4.78
C ILE A 142 5.02 22.03 4.54
N GLU A 143 5.66 23.17 4.77
CA GLU A 143 5.02 24.50 4.68
C GLU A 143 4.32 24.70 3.33
N HIS A 144 4.96 24.25 2.25
CA HIS A 144 4.44 24.34 0.89
C HIS A 144 3.25 23.40 0.60
N THR A 145 2.93 22.49 1.52
CA THR A 145 1.83 21.51 1.37
C THR A 145 0.62 21.82 2.22
N LEU A 146 0.76 22.73 3.20
CA LEU A 146 -0.27 22.99 4.21
C LEU A 146 -1.63 23.41 3.61
N ASP A 147 -1.62 24.18 2.54
CA ASP A 147 -2.84 24.71 1.90
C ASP A 147 -3.38 23.81 0.79
N LYS A 148 -2.72 22.68 0.53
CA LYS A 148 -3.25 21.68 -0.39
C LYS A 148 -4.35 20.87 0.26
N HIS A 149 -5.41 20.58 -0.50
CA HIS A 149 -6.39 19.58 -0.08
C HIS A 149 -5.74 18.20 0.05
N ILE A 150 -6.18 17.42 1.05
CA ILE A 150 -5.56 16.13 1.38
C ILE A 150 -5.54 15.14 0.21
N ILE A 151 -6.55 15.20 -0.66
CA ILE A 151 -6.65 14.36 -1.86
C ILE A 151 -5.60 14.68 -2.93
N LEU A 152 -5.03 15.89 -2.90
CA LEU A 152 -3.99 16.34 -3.84
C LEU A 152 -2.57 16.05 -3.35
N LEU A 153 -2.42 15.52 -2.14
CA LEU A 153 -1.10 15.16 -1.60
C LEU A 153 -0.56 13.92 -2.29
N SER A 154 0.74 13.94 -2.55
CA SER A 154 1.47 12.72 -2.92
C SER A 154 1.51 11.75 -1.72
N SER A 155 1.79 10.47 -1.98
CA SER A 155 1.90 9.47 -0.92
C SER A 155 2.94 9.86 0.15
N GLY A 156 4.06 10.47 -0.26
CA GLY A 156 5.08 10.97 0.66
C GLY A 156 4.61 12.16 1.50
N GLU A 157 3.96 13.15 0.88
CA GLU A 157 3.38 14.30 1.60
C GLU A 157 2.32 13.86 2.60
N LEU A 158 1.43 12.95 2.18
CA LEU A 158 0.40 12.39 3.05
C LEU A 158 1.01 11.67 4.26
N ARG A 159 2.07 10.86 4.04
CA ARG A 159 2.75 10.15 5.12
C ARG A 159 3.39 11.09 6.12
N LYS A 160 4.03 12.16 5.64
CA LYS A 160 4.56 13.23 6.50
C LYS A 160 3.46 13.87 7.35
N ILE A 161 2.32 14.24 6.74
CA ILE A 161 1.17 14.82 7.47
C ILE A 161 0.64 13.88 8.55
N GLN A 162 0.53 12.57 8.29
CA GLN A 162 0.06 11.59 9.27
C GLN A 162 1.03 11.47 10.46
N ILE A 163 2.33 11.43 10.20
CA ILE A 163 3.35 11.37 11.26
C ILE A 163 3.30 12.65 12.10
N ILE A 164 3.26 13.82 11.46
CA ILE A 164 3.14 15.09 12.18
C ILE A 164 1.86 15.12 13.03
N LYS A 165 0.72 14.70 12.46
CA LYS A 165 -0.55 14.60 13.19
C LYS A 165 -0.42 13.77 14.46
N ALA A 166 0.26 12.62 14.38
CA ALA A 166 0.52 11.78 15.55
C ALA A 166 1.46 12.46 16.55
N LEU A 167 2.54 13.10 16.07
CA LEU A 167 3.55 13.76 16.88
C LEU A 167 3.06 15.03 17.57
N LEU A 168 2.07 15.74 16.99
CA LEU A 168 1.46 16.93 17.64
C LEU A 168 0.85 16.62 19.01
N SER A 169 0.44 15.38 19.24
CA SER A 169 0.00 14.94 20.56
C SER A 169 1.16 14.68 21.53
N MET A 170 2.43 14.82 21.13
CA MET A 170 3.60 14.51 21.95
C MET A 170 3.49 13.14 22.65
N PRO A 171 3.39 12.02 21.90
CA PRO A 171 3.32 10.70 22.48
C PRO A 171 4.68 10.27 23.06
N ARG A 172 4.70 9.31 23.98
CA ARG A 172 5.92 8.66 24.46
C ARG A 172 6.37 7.53 23.51
N LEU A 173 5.42 6.91 22.84
CA LEU A 173 5.66 5.82 21.91
C LEU A 173 4.91 6.06 20.60
N LEU A 174 5.63 5.98 19.50
CA LEU A 174 5.06 6.01 18.14
C LEU A 174 5.25 4.64 17.49
N ILE A 175 4.16 4.05 17.07
CA ILE A 175 4.15 2.78 16.31
C ILE A 175 3.78 3.11 14.87
N ILE A 176 4.58 2.70 13.89
CA ILE A 176 4.32 2.94 12.47
C ILE A 176 4.35 1.62 11.71
N ASP A 177 3.22 1.28 11.07
CA ASP A 177 3.15 0.12 10.21
C ASP A 177 3.63 0.47 8.80
N ASN A 178 4.68 -0.21 8.37
CA ASN A 178 5.30 -0.07 7.04
C ASN A 178 5.53 1.41 6.64
N PRO A 179 6.40 2.17 7.35
CA PRO A 179 6.57 3.61 7.19
C PRO A 179 6.98 4.05 5.79
N PHE A 180 7.69 3.19 5.05
CA PHE A 180 8.33 3.53 3.78
C PHE A 180 7.52 3.18 2.54
N ILE A 181 6.30 2.68 2.71
CA ILE A 181 5.43 2.29 1.61
C ILE A 181 4.98 3.50 0.77
N GLY A 182 5.03 3.40 -0.57
CA GLY A 182 4.61 4.45 -1.51
C GLY A 182 5.59 5.62 -1.64
N LEU A 183 6.78 5.47 -1.06
CA LEU A 183 7.84 6.47 -1.14
C LEU A 183 8.87 6.07 -2.20
N ASP A 184 9.26 7.03 -3.03
CA ASP A 184 10.46 6.87 -3.86
C ASP A 184 11.73 6.88 -2.99
N ALA A 185 12.87 6.50 -3.56
CA ALA A 185 14.13 6.37 -2.82
C ALA A 185 14.53 7.67 -2.08
N THR A 186 14.25 8.83 -2.65
CA THR A 186 14.57 10.13 -2.06
C THR A 186 13.67 10.41 -0.86
N ALA A 187 12.35 10.27 -1.02
CA ALA A 187 11.38 10.49 0.06
C ALA A 187 11.57 9.47 1.20
N ARG A 188 11.93 8.22 0.86
CA ARG A 188 12.27 7.20 1.85
C ARG A 188 13.50 7.59 2.68
N GLY A 189 14.60 8.01 2.03
CA GLY A 189 15.81 8.45 2.73
C GLY A 189 15.57 9.65 3.63
N GLN A 190 14.77 10.61 3.17
CA GLN A 190 14.36 11.76 3.99
C GLN A 190 13.56 11.33 5.22
N LEU A 191 12.55 10.47 5.05
CA LEU A 191 11.74 10.00 6.17
C LEU A 191 12.55 9.17 7.16
N ASP A 192 13.43 8.31 6.66
CA ASP A 192 14.32 7.49 7.49
C ASP A 192 15.26 8.36 8.35
N GLY A 193 15.86 9.40 7.75
CA GLY A 193 16.66 10.41 8.49
C GLY A 193 15.85 11.11 9.57
N LEU A 194 14.63 11.59 9.25
CA LEU A 194 13.75 12.27 10.21
C LEU A 194 13.34 11.37 11.39
N LEU A 195 13.02 10.11 11.14
CA LEU A 195 12.71 9.15 12.20
C LEU A 195 13.93 8.87 13.09
N GLY A 196 15.13 8.82 12.49
CA GLY A 196 16.39 8.71 13.21
C GLY A 196 16.66 9.91 14.13
N GLU A 197 16.45 11.13 13.66
CA GLU A 197 16.57 12.35 14.47
C GLU A 197 15.61 12.34 15.67
N LEU A 198 14.34 12.00 15.44
CA LEU A 198 13.35 11.89 16.50
C LEU A 198 13.69 10.87 17.58
N CYS A 199 14.37 9.77 17.22
CA CYS A 199 14.83 8.75 18.16
C CYS A 199 16.06 9.21 18.96
N HIS A 200 16.91 10.05 18.35
CA HIS A 200 18.17 10.48 18.99
C HIS A 200 17.93 11.40 20.19
N ASP A 201 16.91 12.24 20.13
CA ASP A 201 16.57 13.17 21.20
C ASP A 201 16.01 12.50 22.47
N GLY A 202 15.77 11.19 22.45
CA GLY A 202 15.33 10.37 23.59
C GLY A 202 13.93 10.69 24.14
N ALA A 203 13.24 11.68 23.56
CA ALA A 203 11.89 12.08 23.99
C ALA A 203 10.80 11.17 23.45
N LEU A 204 11.07 10.43 22.36
CA LEU A 204 10.15 9.56 21.66
C LEU A 204 10.79 8.19 21.46
N GLN A 205 10.07 7.13 21.79
CA GLN A 205 10.42 5.79 21.39
C GLN A 205 9.65 5.34 20.16
N LEU A 206 10.24 4.47 19.36
CA LEU A 206 9.72 4.07 18.08
C LEU A 206 9.55 2.56 17.99
N ILE A 207 8.42 2.10 17.49
CA ILE A 207 8.22 0.74 17.01
C ILE A 207 7.88 0.81 15.51
N LEU A 208 8.71 0.17 14.69
CA LEU A 208 8.44 0.00 13.26
C LEU A 208 7.94 -1.42 12.99
N VAL A 209 6.80 -1.52 12.33
CA VAL A 209 6.30 -2.82 11.84
C VAL A 209 6.68 -2.95 10.38
N LEU A 210 7.51 -3.95 10.06
CA LEU A 210 8.12 -4.11 8.74
C LEU A 210 7.77 -5.48 8.15
N ALA A 211 7.58 -5.52 6.83
CA ALA A 211 7.38 -6.76 6.09
C ALA A 211 8.69 -7.37 5.58
N LYS A 212 9.78 -6.59 5.58
CA LYS A 212 11.08 -7.00 5.06
C LYS A 212 12.18 -6.90 6.12
N TYR A 213 13.03 -7.90 6.16
CA TYR A 213 14.14 -7.98 7.11
C TYR A 213 15.29 -7.03 6.78
N ASN A 214 15.52 -6.75 5.49
CA ASN A 214 16.60 -5.87 5.02
C ASN A 214 16.27 -4.36 5.12
N GLU A 215 15.06 -4.01 5.57
CA GLU A 215 14.62 -2.62 5.70
C GLU A 215 14.72 -2.08 7.14
N ILE A 216 15.34 -2.81 8.07
CA ILE A 216 15.49 -2.40 9.47
C ILE A 216 16.50 -1.25 9.58
N PRO A 217 16.08 -0.04 9.98
CA PRO A 217 16.96 1.12 10.08
C PRO A 217 18.04 0.98 11.18
N PRO A 218 19.15 1.75 11.09
CA PRO A 218 20.23 1.66 12.06
C PRO A 218 19.89 2.15 13.47
N TYR A 219 18.92 3.04 13.63
CA TYR A 219 18.46 3.54 14.92
C TYR A 219 17.56 2.55 15.70
N ILE A 220 17.19 1.43 15.10
CA ILE A 220 16.51 0.33 15.79
C ILE A 220 17.52 -0.43 16.64
N THR A 221 17.19 -0.62 17.91
CA THR A 221 18.03 -1.31 18.90
C THR A 221 17.73 -2.80 18.97
N HIS A 222 16.46 -3.18 18.93
CA HIS A 222 15.99 -4.56 19.07
C HIS A 222 15.00 -4.96 17.98
N VAL A 223 14.92 -6.25 17.75
CA VAL A 223 14.03 -6.85 16.75
C VAL A 223 13.17 -7.93 17.39
N VAL A 224 11.89 -7.95 17.03
CA VAL A 224 10.93 -9.00 17.37
C VAL A 224 10.43 -9.61 16.07
N ASN A 225 10.71 -10.90 15.86
CA ASN A 225 10.19 -11.63 14.72
C ASN A 225 8.82 -12.20 15.06
N VAL A 226 7.82 -11.94 14.19
CA VAL A 226 6.44 -12.44 14.33
C VAL A 226 6.08 -13.20 13.08
N ALA A 227 6.05 -14.52 13.17
CA ALA A 227 5.77 -15.43 12.07
C ALA A 227 4.90 -16.59 12.55
N ASP A 228 4.09 -17.15 11.66
CA ASP A 228 3.21 -18.29 11.96
C ASP A 228 2.30 -18.05 13.18
N MET A 229 1.84 -16.81 13.35
CA MET A 229 1.03 -16.35 14.49
C MET A 229 1.76 -16.48 15.83
N GLU A 230 3.08 -16.52 15.85
CA GLU A 230 3.89 -16.62 17.05
C GLU A 230 4.84 -15.42 17.18
N VAL A 231 4.92 -14.84 18.39
CA VAL A 231 5.86 -13.77 18.72
C VAL A 231 7.12 -14.40 19.27
N LYS A 232 8.23 -14.27 18.55
CA LYS A 232 9.54 -14.75 19.01
C LYS A 232 10.15 -13.81 20.04
N ALA A 233 11.15 -14.30 20.76
CA ALA A 233 11.89 -13.50 21.74
C ALA A 233 12.50 -12.24 21.10
N LYS A 234 12.44 -11.13 21.83
CA LYS A 234 13.13 -9.89 21.50
C LYS A 234 14.64 -10.11 21.51
N VAL A 235 15.34 -9.73 20.44
CA VAL A 235 16.79 -9.87 20.30
C VAL A 235 17.42 -8.55 19.89
N GLU A 236 18.68 -8.34 20.19
CA GLU A 236 19.42 -7.18 19.70
C GLU A 236 19.51 -7.19 18.16
N ARG A 237 19.43 -6.00 17.54
CA ARG A 237 19.50 -5.87 16.08
C ARG A 237 20.78 -6.48 15.50
N SER A 238 21.92 -6.34 16.17
CA SER A 238 23.22 -6.92 15.79
C SER A 238 23.17 -8.44 15.66
N VAL A 239 22.51 -9.10 16.60
CA VAL A 239 22.34 -10.57 16.63
C VAL A 239 21.35 -11.00 15.55
N PHE A 240 20.25 -10.26 15.37
CA PHE A 240 19.25 -10.57 14.36
C PHE A 240 19.82 -10.50 12.93
N ALA A 241 20.60 -9.47 12.61
CA ALA A 241 21.19 -9.26 11.29
C ALA A 241 22.09 -10.43 10.84
N SER A 242 22.71 -11.12 11.79
CA SER A 242 23.60 -12.26 11.49
C SER A 242 22.85 -13.57 11.24
N SER A 243 21.58 -13.66 11.64
CA SER A 243 20.78 -14.90 11.60
C SER A 243 19.74 -14.97 10.45
N CYS A 244 19.51 -13.87 9.73
CA CYS A 244 18.51 -13.81 8.68
C CYS A 244 19.10 -14.06 7.29
N ASN A 245 18.76 -15.22 6.70
CA ASN A 245 18.82 -15.44 5.26
C ASN A 245 17.40 -15.30 4.69
N PRO A 246 17.09 -14.28 3.88
CA PRO A 246 15.81 -14.23 3.17
C PRO A 246 15.82 -15.31 2.08
N SER A 247 15.27 -16.46 2.38
CA SER A 247 15.02 -17.50 1.37
C SER A 247 13.77 -17.09 0.59
N GLY A 248 13.96 -16.45 -0.55
CA GLY A 248 12.89 -16.27 -1.52
C GLY A 248 12.39 -17.66 -1.99
N VAL A 249 11.19 -18.03 -1.60
CA VAL A 249 10.55 -19.27 -2.09
C VAL A 249 10.06 -18.97 -3.50
N SER A 250 10.71 -19.56 -4.51
CA SER A 250 10.26 -19.49 -5.90
C SER A 250 8.89 -20.15 -6.08
N LEU A 251 8.18 -19.77 -7.15
CA LEU A 251 6.89 -20.34 -7.49
C LEU A 251 6.98 -21.87 -7.60
N PRO A 252 6.09 -22.65 -6.95
CA PRO A 252 6.07 -24.09 -7.09
C PRO A 252 5.92 -24.50 -8.57
N ARG A 253 6.68 -25.49 -9.03
CA ARG A 253 6.64 -25.96 -10.43
C ARG A 253 5.26 -26.37 -10.90
N GLU A 254 4.46 -26.94 -10.00
CA GLU A 254 3.07 -27.30 -10.27
C GLU A 254 2.23 -26.08 -10.65
N VAL A 255 2.37 -24.98 -9.88
CA VAL A 255 1.65 -23.72 -10.12
C VAL A 255 2.12 -23.07 -11.42
N GLU A 256 3.43 -23.07 -11.69
CA GLU A 256 4.00 -22.55 -12.93
C GLU A 256 3.43 -23.30 -14.15
N GLN A 257 3.45 -24.64 -14.12
CA GLN A 257 2.91 -25.46 -15.19
C GLN A 257 1.40 -25.26 -15.38
N ALA A 258 0.63 -25.20 -14.29
CA ALA A 258 -0.81 -24.96 -14.34
C ALA A 258 -1.10 -23.58 -14.98
N LEU A 259 -0.31 -22.55 -14.65
CA LEU A 259 -0.48 -21.21 -15.20
C LEU A 259 -0.16 -21.16 -16.71
N LEU A 260 0.90 -21.86 -17.16
CA LEU A 260 1.26 -21.96 -18.58
C LEU A 260 0.20 -22.73 -19.39
N GLN A 261 -0.43 -23.74 -18.78
CA GLN A 261 -1.47 -24.58 -19.40
C GLN A 261 -2.87 -24.02 -19.20
N HIS A 262 -3.04 -22.95 -18.44
CA HIS A 262 -4.36 -22.35 -18.23
C HIS A 262 -5.00 -22.02 -19.59
N PRO A 263 -6.28 -22.38 -19.80
CA PRO A 263 -6.94 -22.17 -21.07
C PRO A 263 -6.81 -20.71 -21.52
N TYR A 264 -6.14 -20.52 -22.65
CA TYR A 264 -5.96 -19.20 -23.22
C TYR A 264 -7.29 -18.70 -23.76
N ARG A 265 -7.76 -17.56 -23.25
CA ARG A 265 -8.88 -16.85 -23.85
C ARG A 265 -8.38 -16.23 -25.15
N ALA A 266 -8.95 -16.62 -26.27
CA ALA A 266 -8.63 -16.02 -27.55
C ALA A 266 -8.84 -14.51 -27.47
N SER A 267 -7.85 -13.73 -27.94
CA SER A 267 -7.99 -12.29 -28.01
C SER A 267 -9.18 -11.91 -28.87
N GLU A 268 -10.08 -11.10 -28.35
CA GLU A 268 -11.22 -10.59 -29.09
C GLU A 268 -10.87 -9.38 -29.97
N HIS A 269 -9.62 -8.85 -29.81
CA HIS A 269 -9.13 -7.75 -30.63
C HIS A 269 -8.09 -8.27 -31.65
N SER A 270 -8.09 -7.66 -32.83
CA SER A 270 -7.13 -7.95 -33.91
C SER A 270 -6.02 -6.88 -34.04
N ALA A 271 -5.99 -5.93 -33.13
CA ALA A 271 -5.04 -4.82 -33.19
C ALA A 271 -3.63 -5.28 -32.83
N ASP A 272 -2.64 -4.93 -33.64
CA ASP A 272 -1.22 -5.06 -33.32
C ASP A 272 -0.79 -4.02 -32.28
N GLU A 273 -1.39 -2.82 -32.34
CA GLU A 273 -1.16 -1.73 -31.40
C GLU A 273 -2.20 -1.76 -30.28
N VAL A 274 -1.76 -2.11 -29.07
CA VAL A 274 -2.62 -2.15 -27.87
C VAL A 274 -2.82 -0.74 -27.29
N VAL A 275 -1.75 0.04 -27.27
CA VAL A 275 -1.78 1.48 -26.86
C VAL A 275 -1.06 2.28 -27.91
N ARG A 276 -1.69 3.33 -28.41
CA ARG A 276 -1.05 4.33 -29.25
C ARG A 276 -1.40 5.73 -28.75
N MET A 277 -0.39 6.50 -28.43
CA MET A 277 -0.48 7.90 -28.02
C MET A 277 0.39 8.74 -28.97
N LYS A 278 -0.17 9.82 -29.52
CA LYS A 278 0.54 10.72 -30.42
C LYS A 278 0.39 12.16 -29.93
N ASN A 279 1.52 12.80 -29.63
CA ASN A 279 1.60 14.17 -29.14
C ASN A 279 0.63 14.47 -27.99
N VAL A 280 0.55 13.55 -27.02
CA VAL A 280 -0.41 13.63 -25.92
C VAL A 280 0.08 14.59 -24.85
N SER A 281 -0.73 15.61 -24.56
CA SER A 281 -0.50 16.57 -23.49
C SER A 281 -1.66 16.62 -22.52
N ILE A 282 -1.38 16.52 -21.22
CA ILE A 282 -2.37 16.54 -20.13
C ILE A 282 -2.05 17.67 -19.17
N ARG A 283 -3.05 18.49 -18.86
CA ARG A 283 -2.92 19.64 -17.97
C ARG A 283 -4.01 19.66 -16.92
N TYR A 284 -3.64 20.05 -15.71
CA TYR A 284 -4.57 20.32 -14.62
C TYR A 284 -4.31 21.75 -14.11
N GLY A 285 -5.27 22.64 -14.39
CA GLY A 285 -5.08 24.07 -14.16
C GLY A 285 -3.89 24.61 -14.93
N SER A 286 -2.97 25.27 -14.24
CA SER A 286 -1.72 25.79 -14.83
C SER A 286 -0.61 24.74 -14.97
N ARG A 287 -0.77 23.55 -14.37
CA ARG A 287 0.28 22.53 -14.31
C ARG A 287 0.18 21.56 -15.48
N THR A 288 1.24 21.45 -16.27
CA THR A 288 1.38 20.42 -17.31
C THR A 288 1.95 19.16 -16.67
N ILE A 289 1.26 18.02 -16.85
CA ILE A 289 1.66 16.71 -16.32
C ILE A 289 2.33 15.86 -17.39
N LEU A 290 1.71 15.77 -18.56
CA LEU A 290 2.30 15.16 -19.76
C LEU A 290 2.35 16.22 -20.86
N ASP A 291 3.41 16.21 -21.64
CA ASP A 291 3.64 17.23 -22.68
C ASP A 291 4.24 16.59 -23.92
N GLY A 292 3.43 16.53 -24.99
CA GLY A 292 3.84 16.02 -26.28
C GLY A 292 4.29 14.55 -26.27
N LEU A 293 3.66 13.69 -25.45
CA LEU A 293 4.06 12.30 -25.34
C LEU A 293 3.67 11.50 -26.59
N ASP A 294 4.68 10.91 -27.22
CA ASP A 294 4.52 9.85 -28.22
C ASP A 294 4.88 8.51 -27.58
N TRP A 295 3.94 7.57 -27.60
CA TRP A 295 4.16 6.24 -27.04
C TRP A 295 3.30 5.18 -27.74
N MET A 296 3.91 4.05 -28.03
CA MET A 296 3.26 2.91 -28.66
C MET A 296 3.60 1.63 -27.91
N VAL A 297 2.58 0.83 -27.62
CA VAL A 297 2.72 -0.50 -27.04
C VAL A 297 2.07 -1.48 -27.98
N ARG A 298 2.84 -2.47 -28.45
CA ARG A 298 2.33 -3.54 -29.31
C ARG A 298 1.87 -4.74 -28.49
N ASN A 299 1.05 -5.56 -29.13
CA ASN A 299 0.56 -6.78 -28.53
C ASN A 299 1.71 -7.74 -28.21
N GLY A 300 1.80 -8.18 -26.95
CA GLY A 300 2.87 -9.06 -26.46
C GLY A 300 4.13 -8.36 -25.98
N GLU A 301 4.22 -7.01 -26.01
CA GLU A 301 5.33 -6.27 -25.42
C GLU A 301 5.16 -6.09 -23.90
N HIS A 302 6.31 -6.02 -23.18
CA HIS A 302 6.32 -5.89 -21.73
C HIS A 302 7.09 -4.63 -21.32
N TRP A 303 6.37 -3.63 -20.84
CA TRP A 303 6.88 -2.30 -20.57
C TRP A 303 7.04 -2.01 -19.08
N ALA A 304 8.19 -1.47 -18.69
CA ALA A 304 8.36 -0.76 -17.43
C ALA A 304 8.12 0.74 -17.64
N VAL A 305 7.29 1.36 -16.79
CA VAL A 305 7.13 2.81 -16.73
C VAL A 305 7.79 3.32 -15.46
N THR A 306 8.82 4.13 -15.60
CA THR A 306 9.66 4.65 -14.53
C THR A 306 9.60 6.18 -14.44
N GLY A 307 10.06 6.75 -13.34
CA GLY A 307 10.10 8.20 -13.14
C GLY A 307 9.86 8.59 -11.68
N LYS A 308 10.26 9.80 -11.31
CA LYS A 308 10.10 10.35 -9.95
C LYS A 308 8.62 10.50 -9.57
N ASN A 309 8.34 10.64 -8.28
CA ASN A 309 6.99 10.97 -7.82
C ASN A 309 6.52 12.30 -8.45
N GLY A 310 5.28 12.31 -8.94
CA GLY A 310 4.71 13.47 -9.63
C GLY A 310 5.15 13.65 -11.09
N SER A 311 5.84 12.67 -11.71
CA SER A 311 6.20 12.69 -13.15
C SER A 311 5.04 12.34 -14.10
N GLY A 312 3.85 11.99 -13.57
CA GLY A 312 2.69 11.71 -14.41
C GLY A 312 2.41 10.23 -14.67
N LYS A 313 3.10 9.28 -13.99
CA LYS A 313 2.89 7.82 -14.17
C LYS A 313 1.42 7.42 -13.97
N SER A 314 0.81 7.80 -12.86
CA SER A 314 -0.60 7.47 -12.60
C SER A 314 -1.55 8.16 -13.59
N THR A 315 -1.20 9.36 -14.09
CA THR A 315 -1.95 10.03 -15.16
C THR A 315 -1.84 9.24 -16.47
N LEU A 316 -0.65 8.77 -16.83
CA LEU A 316 -0.45 7.91 -18.01
C LEU A 316 -1.28 6.63 -17.88
N LEU A 317 -1.22 5.93 -16.74
CA LEU A 317 -2.02 4.72 -16.53
C LEU A 317 -3.52 4.99 -16.60
N SER A 318 -4.00 6.14 -16.10
CA SER A 318 -5.41 6.51 -16.20
C SER A 318 -5.88 6.72 -17.65
N LEU A 319 -4.99 7.19 -18.54
CA LEU A 319 -5.28 7.26 -19.98
C LEU A 319 -5.36 5.87 -20.61
N VAL A 320 -4.43 4.96 -20.27
CA VAL A 320 -4.43 3.57 -20.73
C VAL A 320 -5.66 2.82 -20.25
N CYS A 321 -6.07 3.00 -18.99
CA CYS A 321 -7.26 2.37 -18.40
C CYS A 321 -8.58 3.04 -18.81
N ALA A 322 -8.53 4.07 -19.68
CA ALA A 322 -9.68 4.84 -20.13
C ALA A 322 -10.46 5.55 -19.00
N ASP A 323 -9.81 5.82 -17.86
CA ASP A 323 -10.42 6.48 -16.71
C ASP A 323 -10.29 8.01 -16.74
N ASN A 324 -9.36 8.54 -17.55
CA ASN A 324 -9.11 9.97 -17.64
C ASN A 324 -9.98 10.64 -18.70
N PRO A 325 -10.86 11.58 -18.36
CA PRO A 325 -11.75 12.23 -19.32
C PRO A 325 -11.00 13.06 -20.37
N GLN A 326 -9.78 13.56 -20.10
CA GLN A 326 -8.97 14.27 -21.09
C GLN A 326 -8.52 13.39 -22.26
N SER A 327 -8.64 12.05 -22.12
CA SER A 327 -8.33 11.10 -23.20
C SER A 327 -9.15 11.36 -24.48
N TYR A 328 -10.35 11.91 -24.35
CA TYR A 328 -11.21 12.24 -25.50
C TYR A 328 -10.72 13.43 -26.32
N ALA A 329 -9.92 14.31 -25.73
CA ALA A 329 -9.35 15.47 -26.41
C ALA A 329 -7.95 15.18 -27.00
N CYS A 330 -7.42 13.97 -26.80
CA CYS A 330 -6.09 13.58 -27.23
C CYS A 330 -6.13 12.58 -28.40
N ASP A 331 -5.02 12.48 -29.15
CA ASP A 331 -4.87 11.41 -30.14
C ASP A 331 -4.38 10.12 -29.47
N ILE A 332 -5.34 9.39 -28.93
CA ILE A 332 -5.12 8.11 -28.21
C ILE A 332 -5.96 7.03 -28.87
N SER A 333 -5.35 5.91 -29.18
CA SER A 333 -6.05 4.67 -29.58
C SER A 333 -5.73 3.55 -28.60
N LEU A 334 -6.73 2.80 -28.20
CA LEU A 334 -6.63 1.64 -27.34
C LEU A 334 -7.23 0.43 -28.06
N PHE A 335 -6.48 -0.66 -28.17
CA PHE A 335 -6.86 -1.85 -28.92
C PHE A 335 -7.33 -1.53 -30.34
N GLY A 336 -6.64 -0.60 -31.02
CA GLY A 336 -6.96 -0.16 -32.37
C GLY A 336 -8.12 0.83 -32.49
N ASN A 337 -8.87 1.10 -31.42
CA ASN A 337 -10.01 2.01 -31.40
C ASN A 337 -9.58 3.39 -30.90
N ARG A 338 -9.81 4.45 -31.70
CA ARG A 338 -9.51 5.82 -31.28
C ARG A 338 -10.50 6.26 -30.20
N ARG A 339 -9.97 6.94 -29.16
CA ARG A 339 -10.83 7.48 -28.09
C ARG A 339 -11.80 8.51 -28.65
N GLY A 340 -13.09 8.36 -28.31
CA GLY A 340 -14.16 9.25 -28.77
C GLY A 340 -14.73 8.88 -30.14
N SER A 341 -14.44 7.70 -30.69
CA SER A 341 -15.05 7.22 -31.94
C SER A 341 -16.40 6.51 -31.78
N GLY A 342 -16.95 6.51 -30.56
CA GLY A 342 -18.22 5.86 -30.23
C GLY A 342 -18.07 4.55 -29.45
N GLU A 343 -16.85 4.17 -29.10
CA GLU A 343 -16.54 2.99 -28.29
C GLU A 343 -17.04 3.16 -26.84
N SER A 344 -17.52 2.08 -26.25
CA SER A 344 -17.84 2.03 -24.84
C SER A 344 -16.55 1.91 -24.01
N ILE A 345 -16.48 2.58 -22.86
CA ILE A 345 -15.39 2.40 -21.89
C ILE A 345 -15.27 0.93 -21.45
N TRP A 346 -16.38 0.20 -21.42
CA TRP A 346 -16.43 -1.22 -21.05
C TRP A 346 -15.82 -2.12 -22.11
N ASP A 347 -15.91 -1.73 -23.40
CA ASP A 347 -15.25 -2.44 -24.50
C ASP A 347 -13.72 -2.41 -24.37
N ILE A 348 -13.19 -1.35 -23.79
CA ILE A 348 -11.76 -1.22 -23.50
C ILE A 348 -11.41 -1.97 -22.21
N LYS A 349 -12.15 -1.72 -21.13
CA LYS A 349 -11.84 -2.28 -19.81
C LYS A 349 -11.91 -3.80 -19.74
N ARG A 350 -12.73 -4.45 -20.57
CA ARG A 350 -12.78 -5.92 -20.63
C ARG A 350 -11.43 -6.57 -20.97
N HIS A 351 -10.57 -5.86 -21.71
CA HIS A 351 -9.25 -6.35 -22.14
C HIS A 351 -8.15 -6.06 -21.09
N ILE A 352 -8.42 -5.19 -20.10
CA ILE A 352 -7.40 -4.66 -19.17
C ILE A 352 -7.59 -5.24 -17.78
N GLY A 353 -6.55 -5.88 -17.22
CA GLY A 353 -6.45 -6.14 -15.79
C GLY A 353 -5.67 -5.02 -15.11
N TYR A 354 -6.27 -4.36 -14.12
CA TYR A 354 -5.65 -3.20 -13.47
C TYR A 354 -5.59 -3.34 -11.95
N VAL A 355 -4.44 -2.99 -11.38
CA VAL A 355 -4.27 -2.80 -9.94
C VAL A 355 -3.38 -1.60 -9.63
N SER A 356 -3.73 -0.86 -8.58
CA SER A 356 -2.93 0.27 -8.08
C SER A 356 -2.94 0.32 -6.55
N PRO A 357 -2.00 1.07 -5.93
CA PRO A 357 -2.03 1.34 -4.49
C PRO A 357 -3.29 2.09 -4.06
N GLU A 358 -3.78 3.01 -4.89
CA GLU A 358 -5.00 3.77 -4.63
C GLU A 358 -6.22 2.85 -4.56
N MET A 359 -6.31 1.85 -5.41
CA MET A 359 -7.39 0.86 -5.37
C MET A 359 -7.41 0.13 -4.03
N HIS A 360 -6.24 -0.25 -3.49
CA HIS A 360 -6.15 -0.89 -2.18
C HIS A 360 -6.68 0.03 -1.06
N ARG A 361 -6.29 1.29 -1.07
CA ARG A 361 -6.75 2.28 -0.09
C ARG A 361 -8.26 2.55 -0.16
N ALA A 362 -8.80 2.61 -1.39
CA ALA A 362 -10.22 2.91 -1.63
C ALA A 362 -11.15 1.71 -1.43
N TYR A 363 -10.61 0.48 -1.36
CA TYR A 363 -11.45 -0.71 -1.29
C TYR A 363 -11.92 -1.00 0.14
N LYS A 364 -13.09 -0.45 0.51
CA LYS A 364 -13.68 -0.55 1.86
C LYS A 364 -14.87 -1.51 1.96
N LYS A 365 -15.12 -2.30 0.92
CA LYS A 365 -16.21 -3.27 0.92
C LYS A 365 -15.85 -4.49 1.78
N ASN A 366 -16.61 -4.71 2.84
CA ASN A 366 -16.42 -5.88 3.72
C ASN A 366 -17.21 -7.09 3.19
N LEU A 367 -16.81 -7.57 2.01
CA LEU A 367 -17.37 -8.75 1.36
C LEU A 367 -16.41 -9.94 1.54
N PRO A 368 -16.90 -11.20 1.36
CA PRO A 368 -16.02 -12.36 1.22
C PRO A 368 -14.95 -12.11 0.15
N THR A 369 -13.73 -12.55 0.39
CA THR A 369 -12.58 -12.29 -0.49
C THR A 369 -12.82 -12.79 -1.91
N ILE A 370 -13.47 -13.94 -2.06
CA ILE A 370 -13.80 -14.48 -3.38
C ILE A 370 -14.71 -13.53 -4.19
N ASN A 371 -15.62 -12.82 -3.54
CA ASN A 371 -16.50 -11.85 -4.20
C ASN A 371 -15.74 -10.61 -4.65
N ILE A 372 -14.70 -10.21 -3.91
CA ILE A 372 -13.80 -9.14 -4.31
C ILE A 372 -13.04 -9.55 -5.59
N VAL A 373 -12.52 -10.77 -5.61
CA VAL A 373 -11.83 -11.33 -6.79
C VAL A 373 -12.79 -11.41 -7.98
N ALA A 374 -13.99 -11.95 -7.80
CA ALA A 374 -15.00 -12.10 -8.85
C ALA A 374 -15.42 -10.75 -9.47
N SER A 375 -15.38 -9.65 -8.69
CA SER A 375 -15.67 -8.30 -9.20
C SER A 375 -14.73 -7.87 -10.33
N GLY A 376 -13.55 -8.48 -10.43
CA GLY A 376 -12.57 -8.24 -11.50
C GLY A 376 -13.03 -8.69 -12.88
N MET A 377 -13.91 -9.70 -12.95
CA MET A 377 -14.47 -10.16 -14.23
C MET A 377 -15.43 -9.17 -14.86
N LYS A 378 -16.06 -8.31 -14.05
CA LYS A 378 -17.06 -7.32 -14.49
C LYS A 378 -16.60 -5.87 -14.33
N GLU A 379 -15.32 -5.65 -14.01
CA GLU A 379 -14.70 -4.31 -13.80
C GLU A 379 -15.46 -3.41 -12.82
N SER A 380 -16.24 -3.97 -11.92
CA SER A 380 -17.02 -3.21 -10.95
C SER A 380 -16.28 -3.10 -9.61
N VAL A 381 -16.39 -1.94 -8.94
CA VAL A 381 -16.01 -1.80 -7.54
C VAL A 381 -17.21 -2.22 -6.69
N GLY A 382 -17.30 -3.51 -6.37
CA GLY A 382 -18.41 -4.12 -5.65
C GLY A 382 -19.16 -5.17 -6.47
N GLN A 383 -20.01 -5.93 -5.80
CA GLN A 383 -20.79 -6.99 -6.42
C GLN A 383 -22.16 -6.46 -6.83
N TYR A 384 -22.41 -6.33 -8.13
CA TYR A 384 -23.72 -5.92 -8.68
C TYR A 384 -24.52 -7.11 -9.21
N SER A 385 -23.90 -8.29 -9.32
CA SER A 385 -24.56 -9.54 -9.69
C SER A 385 -23.82 -10.69 -9.01
N ASN A 386 -24.54 -11.74 -8.64
CA ASN A 386 -23.92 -12.93 -8.07
C ASN A 386 -23.09 -13.63 -9.16
N PRO A 387 -21.84 -14.03 -8.86
CA PRO A 387 -21.05 -14.83 -9.77
C PRO A 387 -21.66 -16.23 -9.94
N THR A 388 -21.51 -16.81 -11.12
CA THR A 388 -21.86 -18.21 -11.38
C THR A 388 -20.86 -19.14 -10.70
N GLU A 389 -21.22 -20.44 -10.53
CA GLU A 389 -20.28 -21.39 -9.93
C GLU A 389 -18.99 -21.56 -10.77
N ALA A 390 -19.10 -21.54 -12.09
CA ALA A 390 -17.95 -21.57 -12.98
C ALA A 390 -17.02 -20.35 -12.80
N GLU A 391 -17.60 -19.16 -12.58
CA GLU A 391 -16.83 -17.95 -12.27
C GLU A 391 -16.15 -18.07 -10.89
N LEU A 392 -16.84 -18.65 -9.89
CA LEU A 392 -16.26 -18.92 -8.57
C LEU A 392 -15.12 -19.94 -8.62
N ASP A 393 -15.24 -20.99 -9.43
CA ASP A 393 -14.17 -21.98 -9.63
C ASP A 393 -12.92 -21.32 -10.25
N ASN A 394 -13.10 -20.45 -11.25
CA ASN A 394 -12.02 -19.66 -11.81
C ASN A 394 -11.39 -18.73 -10.74
N CYS A 395 -12.19 -18.12 -9.88
CA CYS A 395 -11.67 -17.32 -8.79
C CYS A 395 -10.84 -18.16 -7.80
N ARG A 396 -11.34 -19.33 -7.39
CA ARG A 396 -10.62 -20.27 -6.49
C ARG A 396 -9.30 -20.69 -7.12
N TRP A 397 -9.28 -20.98 -8.42
CA TRP A 397 -8.07 -21.34 -9.14
C TRP A 397 -7.03 -20.22 -9.12
N TRP A 398 -7.41 -18.98 -9.44
CA TRP A 398 -6.50 -17.84 -9.36
C TRP A 398 -6.06 -17.54 -7.92
N MET A 399 -6.94 -17.70 -6.94
CA MET A 399 -6.58 -17.55 -5.52
C MET A 399 -5.54 -18.60 -5.10
N TRP A 400 -5.65 -19.84 -5.61
CA TRP A 400 -4.64 -20.87 -5.42
C TRP A 400 -3.30 -20.49 -6.03
N VAL A 401 -3.25 -19.96 -7.25
CA VAL A 401 -2.03 -19.49 -7.91
C VAL A 401 -1.31 -18.46 -7.04
N PHE A 402 -2.04 -17.53 -6.44
CA PHE A 402 -1.49 -16.48 -5.57
C PHE A 402 -1.28 -16.90 -4.10
N GLY A 403 -1.64 -18.12 -3.71
CA GLY A 403 -1.46 -18.62 -2.33
C GLY A 403 -2.47 -18.08 -1.33
N LEU A 404 -3.69 -17.81 -1.78
CA LEU A 404 -4.80 -17.32 -0.95
C LEU A 404 -5.83 -18.41 -0.62
N GLN A 405 -5.47 -19.70 -0.73
CA GLN A 405 -6.35 -20.79 -0.33
C GLN A 405 -6.76 -20.66 1.14
N GLY A 406 -8.04 -20.95 1.41
CA GLY A 406 -8.63 -20.83 2.75
C GLY A 406 -8.96 -19.39 3.16
N CYS A 407 -8.82 -18.42 2.23
CA CYS A 407 -9.23 -17.03 2.44
C CYS A 407 -10.55 -16.70 1.71
N GLU A 408 -11.17 -17.62 0.99
CA GLU A 408 -12.29 -17.41 0.09
C GLU A 408 -13.47 -16.73 0.79
N ASP A 409 -13.92 -17.31 1.92
CA ASP A 409 -15.06 -16.83 2.69
C ASP A 409 -14.69 -15.78 3.75
N ARG A 410 -13.41 -15.53 3.94
CA ARG A 410 -12.96 -14.52 4.91
C ARG A 410 -13.33 -13.13 4.45
N PRO A 411 -13.91 -12.28 5.33
CA PRO A 411 -14.15 -10.87 5.00
C PRO A 411 -12.86 -10.17 4.59
N PHE A 412 -12.88 -9.46 3.46
CA PHE A 412 -11.70 -8.80 2.88
C PHE A 412 -10.99 -7.88 3.88
N LEU A 413 -11.74 -7.08 4.64
CA LEU A 413 -11.16 -6.15 5.62
C LEU A 413 -10.56 -6.85 6.85
N LYS A 414 -10.83 -8.16 7.05
CA LYS A 414 -10.19 -8.97 8.10
C LYS A 414 -8.94 -9.71 7.62
N LEU A 415 -8.59 -9.59 6.35
CA LEU A 415 -7.31 -10.07 5.82
C LEU A 415 -6.16 -9.15 6.27
N SER A 416 -4.94 -9.68 6.34
CA SER A 416 -3.76 -8.84 6.48
C SER A 416 -3.59 -7.92 5.26
N SER A 417 -2.88 -6.80 5.42
CA SER A 417 -2.63 -5.85 4.32
C SER A 417 -2.00 -6.52 3.09
N GLY A 418 -1.08 -7.46 3.30
CA GLY A 418 -0.48 -8.25 2.22
C GLY A 418 -1.47 -9.19 1.55
N GLN A 419 -2.32 -9.89 2.31
CA GLN A 419 -3.38 -10.74 1.74
C GLN A 419 -4.42 -9.91 0.98
N GLN A 420 -4.78 -8.73 1.48
CA GLN A 420 -5.65 -7.78 0.75
C GLN A 420 -5.01 -7.38 -0.58
N ARG A 421 -3.71 -7.06 -0.57
CA ARG A 421 -2.96 -6.72 -1.79
C ARG A 421 -2.95 -7.87 -2.79
N LEU A 422 -2.66 -9.09 -2.32
CA LEU A 422 -2.73 -10.30 -3.16
C LEU A 422 -4.12 -10.51 -3.75
N ALA A 423 -5.20 -10.33 -2.98
CA ALA A 423 -6.57 -10.49 -3.47
C ALA A 423 -6.90 -9.47 -4.57
N LEU A 424 -6.41 -8.23 -4.47
CA LEU A 424 -6.58 -7.22 -5.52
C LEU A 424 -5.71 -7.50 -6.76
N LEU A 425 -4.55 -8.12 -6.58
CA LEU A 425 -3.78 -8.67 -7.72
C LEU A 425 -4.55 -9.78 -8.40
N VAL A 426 -5.06 -10.77 -7.65
CA VAL A 426 -5.91 -11.84 -8.21
C VAL A 426 -7.08 -11.25 -8.99
N ARG A 427 -7.71 -10.21 -8.46
CA ARG A 427 -8.80 -9.49 -9.13
C ARG A 427 -8.38 -8.94 -10.50
N ALA A 428 -7.14 -8.46 -10.67
CA ALA A 428 -6.64 -8.00 -11.96
C ALA A 428 -6.37 -9.14 -12.96
N PHE A 429 -6.00 -10.32 -12.46
CA PHE A 429 -5.69 -11.50 -13.29
C PHE A 429 -6.91 -12.36 -13.62
N VAL A 430 -7.97 -12.35 -12.82
CA VAL A 430 -9.07 -13.33 -12.82
C VAL A 430 -9.79 -13.48 -14.17
N LYS A 431 -9.83 -12.41 -14.97
CA LYS A 431 -10.43 -12.44 -16.32
C LYS A 431 -9.44 -12.82 -17.43
N ASP A 432 -8.21 -13.16 -17.06
CA ASP A 432 -7.12 -13.50 -17.99
C ASP A 432 -6.87 -12.42 -19.07
N PRO A 433 -6.63 -11.15 -18.66
CA PRO A 433 -6.62 -10.01 -19.57
C PRO A 433 -5.55 -10.09 -20.65
N GLU A 434 -5.75 -9.41 -21.77
CA GLU A 434 -4.74 -9.24 -22.82
C GLU A 434 -3.69 -8.18 -22.41
N LEU A 435 -4.13 -7.12 -21.74
CA LEU A 435 -3.25 -6.09 -21.18
C LEU A 435 -3.33 -6.09 -19.66
N LEU A 436 -2.20 -6.36 -19.04
CA LEU A 436 -2.06 -6.25 -17.58
C LEU A 436 -1.37 -4.93 -17.23
N VAL A 437 -2.04 -4.09 -16.46
CA VAL A 437 -1.52 -2.80 -15.98
C VAL A 437 -1.33 -2.87 -14.48
N LEU A 438 -0.09 -2.85 -14.04
CA LEU A 438 0.30 -3.02 -12.65
C LEU A 438 1.01 -1.78 -12.12
N ASP A 439 0.38 -1.07 -11.22
CA ASP A 439 0.99 0.07 -10.53
C ASP A 439 1.50 -0.37 -9.16
N GLU A 440 2.82 -0.43 -9.03
CA GLU A 440 3.55 -0.88 -7.84
C GLU A 440 3.02 -2.21 -7.25
N PRO A 441 2.92 -3.29 -8.05
CA PRO A 441 2.23 -4.52 -7.63
C PRO A 441 2.84 -5.21 -6.41
N LEU A 442 4.15 -5.06 -6.21
CA LEU A 442 4.91 -5.72 -5.14
C LEU A 442 4.95 -4.94 -3.84
N HIS A 443 4.35 -3.76 -3.85
CA HIS A 443 4.34 -2.85 -2.73
C HIS A 443 3.56 -3.42 -1.53
N GLY A 444 4.16 -3.39 -0.33
CA GLY A 444 3.54 -3.91 0.90
C GLY A 444 3.53 -5.43 1.03
N LEU A 445 4.12 -6.16 0.10
CA LEU A 445 4.32 -7.60 0.19
C LEU A 445 5.63 -7.92 0.93
N ASP A 446 5.61 -9.01 1.69
CA ASP A 446 6.83 -9.62 2.24
C ASP A 446 7.69 -10.26 1.14
N ASP A 447 8.92 -10.64 1.47
CA ASP A 447 9.89 -11.14 0.50
C ASP A 447 9.40 -12.42 -0.22
N GLY A 448 8.71 -13.34 0.48
CA GLY A 448 8.16 -14.56 -0.10
C GLY A 448 7.03 -14.28 -1.10
N ASN A 449 6.06 -13.44 -0.71
CA ASN A 449 4.97 -13.05 -1.59
C ASN A 449 5.43 -12.18 -2.76
N ARG A 450 6.45 -11.34 -2.57
CA ARG A 450 7.06 -10.55 -3.67
C ARG A 450 7.66 -11.45 -4.73
N GLN A 451 8.47 -12.43 -4.33
CA GLN A 451 9.07 -13.38 -5.27
C GLN A 451 8.00 -14.19 -5.98
N ARG A 452 7.02 -14.69 -5.25
CA ARG A 452 5.88 -15.42 -5.84
C ARG A 452 5.14 -14.59 -6.89
N VAL A 453 4.82 -13.32 -6.60
CA VAL A 453 4.13 -12.43 -7.56
C VAL A 453 5.01 -12.12 -8.77
N LYS A 454 6.32 -11.89 -8.59
CA LYS A 454 7.26 -11.73 -9.71
C LYS A 454 7.24 -12.93 -10.64
N ASP A 455 7.34 -14.14 -10.07
CA ASP A 455 7.34 -15.39 -10.83
C ASP A 455 5.99 -15.61 -11.55
N ILE A 456 4.86 -15.24 -10.93
CA ILE A 456 3.54 -15.28 -11.55
C ILE A 456 3.47 -14.32 -12.74
N ILE A 457 3.92 -13.08 -12.59
CA ILE A 457 3.95 -12.07 -13.67
C ILE A 457 4.83 -12.58 -14.82
N GLU A 458 6.03 -13.05 -14.51
CA GLU A 458 6.96 -13.65 -15.49
C GLU A 458 6.30 -14.80 -16.27
N THR A 459 5.69 -15.74 -15.55
CA THR A 459 5.03 -16.90 -16.15
C THR A 459 3.81 -16.48 -16.98
N PHE A 460 3.04 -15.49 -16.52
CA PHE A 460 1.92 -14.94 -17.26
C PHE A 460 2.37 -14.32 -18.58
N CYS A 461 3.44 -13.54 -18.58
CA CYS A 461 4.01 -12.87 -19.74
C CYS A 461 4.58 -13.85 -20.79
N ARG A 462 5.02 -15.05 -20.37
CA ARG A 462 5.47 -16.10 -21.32
C ARG A 462 4.32 -16.71 -22.13
N ARG A 463 3.08 -16.43 -21.77
CA ARG A 463 1.89 -16.87 -22.53
C ARG A 463 1.70 -15.96 -23.74
N LYS A 464 1.17 -16.55 -24.83
CA LYS A 464 0.97 -15.84 -26.10
C LYS A 464 0.03 -14.63 -25.97
N ASN A 465 0.38 -13.53 -26.61
CA ASN A 465 -0.41 -12.30 -26.70
C ASN A 465 -0.77 -11.69 -25.33
N LYS A 466 0.11 -11.81 -24.34
CA LYS A 466 -0.01 -11.11 -23.06
C LYS A 466 0.87 -9.87 -23.06
N THR A 467 0.27 -8.71 -22.89
CA THR A 467 0.95 -7.42 -22.82
C THR A 467 1.02 -6.96 -21.39
N LEU A 468 2.14 -6.38 -20.96
CA LEU A 468 2.35 -5.87 -19.61
C LEU A 468 2.77 -4.41 -19.62
N ILE A 469 2.16 -3.61 -18.78
CA ILE A 469 2.65 -2.28 -18.38
C ILE A 469 2.80 -2.28 -16.87
N MET A 470 4.03 -2.20 -16.38
CA MET A 470 4.33 -2.22 -14.95
C MET A 470 5.01 -0.94 -14.52
N VAL A 471 4.47 -0.30 -13.50
CA VAL A 471 5.09 0.85 -12.83
C VAL A 471 5.77 0.36 -11.55
N THR A 472 7.03 0.70 -11.35
CA THR A 472 7.75 0.53 -10.09
C THR A 472 8.81 1.61 -9.91
N HIS A 473 9.13 1.90 -8.66
CA HIS A 473 10.25 2.77 -8.28
C HIS A 473 11.58 2.00 -8.11
N TYR A 474 11.53 0.67 -8.10
CA TYR A 474 12.66 -0.20 -7.82
C TYR A 474 12.95 -1.09 -9.02
N MET A 475 14.10 -0.88 -9.67
CA MET A 475 14.50 -1.67 -10.84
C MET A 475 14.67 -3.17 -10.52
N GLU A 476 15.05 -3.50 -9.30
CA GLU A 476 15.17 -4.87 -8.80
C GLU A 476 13.83 -5.63 -8.69
N GLU A 477 12.71 -4.89 -8.69
CA GLU A 477 11.36 -5.45 -8.67
C GLU A 477 10.88 -5.88 -10.05
N LEU A 478 11.50 -5.40 -11.10
CA LEU A 478 11.10 -5.74 -12.46
C LEU A 478 11.31 -7.25 -12.73
N PRO A 479 10.28 -7.94 -13.26
CA PRO A 479 10.46 -9.31 -13.72
C PRO A 479 11.35 -9.34 -14.98
N PRO A 480 12.07 -10.46 -15.23
CA PRO A 480 12.96 -10.61 -16.39
C PRO A 480 12.28 -10.44 -17.75
N CYS A 481 10.96 -10.65 -17.83
CA CYS A 481 10.21 -10.48 -19.08
C CYS A 481 10.13 -9.04 -19.58
N ILE A 482 10.44 -8.04 -18.76
CA ILE A 482 10.42 -6.64 -19.20
C ILE A 482 11.49 -6.42 -20.28
N ASP A 483 11.04 -6.00 -21.45
CA ASP A 483 11.85 -5.79 -22.65
C ASP A 483 11.91 -4.31 -23.11
N HIS A 484 11.00 -3.46 -22.58
CA HIS A 484 10.91 -2.05 -22.91
C HIS A 484 10.81 -1.17 -21.66
N THR A 485 11.29 0.07 -21.76
CA THR A 485 11.19 1.04 -20.65
C THR A 485 10.78 2.41 -21.16
N LEU A 486 9.77 3.00 -20.53
CA LEU A 486 9.37 4.40 -20.69
C LEU A 486 9.74 5.16 -19.42
N THR A 487 10.61 6.17 -19.55
CA THR A 487 10.95 7.04 -18.43
C THR A 487 10.21 8.37 -18.55
N LEU A 488 9.41 8.71 -17.54
CA LEU A 488 8.71 9.98 -17.47
C LEU A 488 9.50 10.96 -16.62
N GLU A 489 9.74 12.15 -17.17
CA GLU A 489 10.38 13.25 -16.46
C GLU A 489 9.34 14.20 -15.88
N ARG A 490 9.63 14.72 -14.68
CA ARG A 490 8.79 15.75 -14.09
C ARG A 490 8.96 17.04 -14.86
N LYS A 491 7.89 17.58 -15.43
CA LYS A 491 7.88 18.94 -15.99
C LYS A 491 7.79 19.95 -14.84
N VAL A 492 8.67 20.93 -14.85
CA VAL A 492 8.77 21.99 -13.81
C VAL A 492 7.75 23.09 -14.09
#